data_a285f55cc9c9688523171b6710ca64e3
#
_entry.id   a285f55cc9c9688523171b6710ca64e3
#
_cell.length_a   1.000
_cell.length_b   1.000
_cell.length_c   1.000
_cell.angle_alpha   90.00
_cell.angle_beta   90.00
_cell.angle_gamma   90.00
#
_symmetry.space_group_name_H-M   'P 1'
#
loop_
_entity.id
_entity.type
_entity.pdbx_description
1 polymer ?
#
loop_
_entity_poly.entity_id
_entity_poly.type
_entity_poly.pdbx_seq_one_letter_code
_entity_poly.pdbx_strand_id
1 'polypeptide(L)'
;MKITCGTDIIEIERVKESIENVGTKFIERVYTEKEIEYCESRKKQKYQHYAGRFAAKEAAFKAISKILDDKYSVCWKDFETINDDQGRPSIILHNINTEKIESIDVSISHCKEYAIANVVILFKWYKNDIKSGFFKNQIYN
;
A
#
# COMPACT_ATOMS: atom_id res chain seq x y z
N MET A 1 9.29 -5.49 -19.75
CA MET A 1 8.94 -4.61 -18.61
C MET A 1 7.54 -4.95 -18.17
N LYS A 2 7.30 -5.13 -16.88
CA LYS A 2 5.97 -5.42 -16.34
C LYS A 2 5.58 -4.33 -15.36
N ILE A 3 4.35 -3.85 -15.48
CA ILE A 3 3.76 -2.89 -14.56
C ILE A 3 2.54 -3.55 -13.91
N THR A 4 2.40 -3.41 -12.61
CA THR A 4 1.18 -3.74 -11.88
C THR A 4 0.65 -2.51 -11.17
N CYS A 5 -0.64 -2.49 -10.91
CA CYS A 5 -1.26 -1.43 -10.13
C CYS A 5 -2.27 -2.02 -9.14
N GLY A 6 -2.51 -1.27 -8.10
CA GLY A 6 -3.55 -1.54 -7.13
C GLY A 6 -4.26 -0.25 -6.77
N THR A 7 -5.55 -0.35 -6.57
CA THR A 7 -6.40 0.77 -6.13
C THR A 7 -7.27 0.31 -4.98
N ASP A 8 -7.41 1.15 -3.98
CA ASP A 8 -8.34 0.94 -2.89
C ASP A 8 -9.02 2.24 -2.49
N ILE A 9 -10.28 2.14 -2.10
CA ILE A 9 -11.08 3.24 -1.58
C ILE A 9 -11.74 2.78 -0.29
N ILE A 10 -11.74 3.65 0.72
CA ILE A 10 -12.34 3.36 2.01
C ILE A 10 -13.08 4.57 2.58
N GLU A 11 -14.18 4.33 3.26
CA GLU A 11 -14.87 5.34 4.05
C GLU A 11 -14.03 5.69 5.29
N ILE A 12 -13.78 6.98 5.48
CA ILE A 12 -13.01 7.48 6.64
C ILE A 12 -13.71 7.12 7.95
N GLU A 13 -15.03 7.19 7.97
CA GLU A 13 -15.83 6.86 9.17
C GLU A 13 -15.66 5.39 9.59
N ARG A 14 -15.54 4.45 8.65
CA ARG A 14 -15.29 3.04 8.98
C ARG A 14 -13.95 2.82 9.69
N VAL A 15 -12.90 3.54 9.27
CA VAL A 15 -11.61 3.48 9.93
C VAL A 15 -11.68 4.11 11.32
N LYS A 16 -12.35 5.25 11.43
CA LYS A 16 -12.59 5.93 12.71
C LYS A 16 -13.33 5.02 13.69
N GLU A 17 -14.42 4.41 13.29
CA GLU A 17 -15.20 3.47 14.11
C GLU A 17 -14.34 2.26 14.56
N SER A 18 -13.51 1.71 13.67
CA SER A 18 -12.60 0.63 14.03
C SER A 18 -11.59 1.06 15.09
N ILE A 19 -11.04 2.27 14.98
CA ILE A 19 -10.10 2.83 15.97
C ILE A 19 -10.81 3.09 17.30
N GLU A 20 -11.98 3.68 17.28
CA GLU A 20 -12.73 4.02 18.49
C GLU A 20 -13.29 2.79 19.22
N ASN A 21 -13.75 1.77 18.49
CA ASN A 21 -14.37 0.57 19.06
C ASN A 21 -13.36 -0.50 19.47
N VAL A 22 -12.29 -0.70 18.71
CA VAL A 22 -11.26 -1.72 18.98
C VAL A 22 -10.06 -1.12 19.71
N GLY A 23 -9.76 0.15 19.45
CA GLY A 23 -8.72 0.90 20.13
C GLY A 23 -7.30 0.55 19.65
N THR A 24 -6.36 0.57 20.59
CA THR A 24 -4.93 0.36 20.30
C THR A 24 -4.62 -0.95 19.61
N LYS A 25 -5.37 -2.02 19.88
CA LYS A 25 -5.18 -3.32 19.22
C LYS A 25 -5.37 -3.24 17.71
N PHE A 26 -6.34 -2.47 17.23
CA PHE A 26 -6.53 -2.25 15.80
C PHE A 26 -5.36 -1.45 15.21
N ILE A 27 -5.02 -0.32 15.84
CA ILE A 27 -3.94 0.57 15.38
C ILE A 27 -2.61 -0.20 15.32
N GLU A 28 -2.22 -0.89 16.39
CA GLU A 28 -0.95 -1.62 16.47
C GLU A 28 -0.88 -2.82 15.52
N ARG A 29 -2.01 -3.41 15.15
CA ARG A 29 -2.06 -4.50 14.19
C ARG A 29 -1.87 -4.03 12.75
N VAL A 30 -2.38 -2.86 12.41
CA VAL A 30 -2.43 -2.35 11.03
C VAL A 30 -1.28 -1.41 10.71
N TYR A 31 -0.92 -0.53 11.62
CA TYR A 31 0.01 0.58 11.35
C TYR A 31 1.35 0.39 12.06
N THR A 32 2.42 0.85 11.40
CA THR A 32 3.74 0.94 12.03
C THR A 32 3.80 2.11 13.01
N GLU A 33 4.81 2.11 13.89
CA GLU A 33 5.00 3.22 14.85
C GLU A 33 5.14 4.58 14.15
N LYS A 34 5.87 4.64 13.05
CA LYS A 34 6.03 5.87 12.26
C LYS A 34 4.71 6.36 11.66
N GLU A 35 3.89 5.44 11.18
CA GLU A 35 2.56 5.77 10.65
C GLU A 35 1.64 6.29 11.75
N ILE A 36 1.68 5.67 12.93
CA ILE A 36 0.90 6.11 14.10
C ILE A 36 1.34 7.51 14.53
N GLU A 37 2.64 7.74 14.69
CA GLU A 37 3.19 9.05 15.06
C GLU A 37 2.76 10.14 14.08
N TYR A 38 2.87 9.87 12.79
CA TYR A 38 2.42 10.80 11.77
C TYR A 38 0.92 11.11 11.85
N CYS A 39 0.08 10.09 11.95
CA CYS A 39 -1.37 10.26 12.01
C CYS A 39 -1.80 11.02 13.27
N GLU A 40 -1.27 10.64 14.44
CA GLU A 40 -1.57 11.31 15.71
C GLU A 40 -1.13 12.77 15.71
N SER A 41 -0.04 13.12 15.03
CA SER A 41 0.41 14.51 14.90
C SER A 41 -0.60 15.40 14.16
N ARG A 42 -1.51 14.81 13.38
CA ARG A 42 -2.55 15.52 12.61
C ARG A 42 -3.81 15.87 13.40
N LYS A 43 -3.85 15.51 14.67
CA LYS A 43 -4.93 15.89 15.61
C LYS A 43 -6.34 15.56 15.07
N LYS A 44 -7.15 16.59 14.82
CA LYS A 44 -8.54 16.40 14.32
C LYS A 44 -8.62 15.71 12.96
N GLN A 45 -7.59 15.81 12.16
CA GLN A 45 -7.54 15.21 10.81
C GLN A 45 -6.94 13.81 10.81
N LYS A 46 -6.59 13.25 11.97
CA LYS A 46 -5.90 11.96 12.08
C LYS A 46 -6.63 10.82 11.37
N TYR A 47 -7.95 10.78 11.42
CA TYR A 47 -8.72 9.68 10.83
C TYR A 47 -8.63 9.62 9.31
N GLN A 48 -8.61 10.76 8.63
CA GLN A 48 -8.37 10.77 7.18
C GLN A 48 -6.96 10.30 6.81
N HIS A 49 -5.96 10.59 7.65
CA HIS A 49 -4.60 10.10 7.44
C HIS A 49 -4.45 8.61 7.74
N TYR A 50 -5.13 8.08 8.76
CA TYR A 50 -5.24 6.65 8.98
C TYR A 50 -5.93 5.94 7.83
N ALA A 51 -7.05 6.48 7.36
CA ALA A 51 -7.79 5.92 6.22
C ALA A 51 -6.97 5.93 4.94
N GLY A 52 -6.25 7.02 4.65
CA GLY A 52 -5.35 7.10 3.50
C GLY A 52 -4.25 6.05 3.53
N ARG A 53 -3.64 5.81 4.70
CA ARG A 53 -2.64 4.76 4.88
C ARG A 53 -3.23 3.37 4.78
N PHE A 54 -4.42 3.15 5.31
CA PHE A 54 -5.12 1.88 5.15
C PHE A 54 -5.37 1.58 3.67
N ALA A 55 -5.90 2.53 2.92
CA ALA A 55 -6.11 2.39 1.48
C ALA A 55 -4.79 2.15 0.72
N ALA A 56 -3.70 2.82 1.12
CA ALA A 56 -2.38 2.61 0.52
C ALA A 56 -1.84 1.19 0.75
N LYS A 57 -2.03 0.63 1.94
CA LYS A 57 -1.65 -0.76 2.25
C LYS A 57 -2.42 -1.77 1.41
N GLU A 58 -3.73 -1.61 1.30
CA GLU A 58 -4.59 -2.44 0.45
C GLU A 58 -4.21 -2.32 -1.04
N ALA A 59 -3.98 -1.10 -1.51
CA ALA A 59 -3.56 -0.86 -2.89
C ALA A 59 -2.20 -1.50 -3.20
N ALA A 60 -1.23 -1.36 -2.29
CA ALA A 60 0.08 -1.98 -2.41
C ALA A 60 -0.02 -3.52 -2.41
N PHE A 61 -0.83 -4.10 -1.54
CA PHE A 61 -1.09 -5.53 -1.51
C PHE A 61 -1.66 -6.02 -2.85
N LYS A 62 -2.66 -5.33 -3.41
CA LYS A 62 -3.23 -5.65 -4.72
C LYS A 62 -2.18 -5.59 -5.83
N ALA A 63 -1.33 -4.57 -5.82
CA ALA A 63 -0.29 -4.40 -6.83
C ALA A 63 0.78 -5.50 -6.78
N ILE A 64 1.15 -5.98 -5.57
CA ILE A 64 2.23 -6.96 -5.38
C ILE A 64 1.74 -8.40 -5.36
N SER A 65 0.46 -8.64 -5.09
CA SER A 65 -0.09 -9.98 -4.85
C SER A 65 0.18 -10.98 -5.97
N LYS A 66 0.28 -10.50 -7.21
CA LYS A 66 0.55 -11.34 -8.39
C LYS A 66 1.97 -11.94 -8.44
N ILE A 67 2.90 -11.42 -7.65
CA ILE A 67 4.28 -11.88 -7.59
C ILE A 67 4.62 -12.58 -6.27
N LEU A 68 3.70 -12.61 -5.32
CA LEU A 68 3.86 -13.34 -4.09
C LEU A 68 3.55 -14.83 -4.32
N ASP A 69 4.44 -15.70 -3.87
CA ASP A 69 4.22 -17.15 -3.92
C ASP A 69 3.03 -17.52 -3.03
N ASP A 70 2.93 -16.90 -1.86
CA ASP A 70 1.81 -16.97 -0.96
C ASP A 70 1.34 -15.56 -0.58
N LYS A 71 0.15 -15.18 -1.04
CA LYS A 71 -0.43 -13.87 -0.72
C LYS A 71 -0.75 -13.67 0.76
N TYR A 72 -0.83 -14.74 1.53
CA TYR A 72 -1.07 -14.69 2.98
C TYR A 72 0.20 -14.59 3.82
N SER A 73 1.38 -14.62 3.17
CA SER A 73 2.67 -14.47 3.84
C SER A 73 2.97 -13.05 4.32
N VAL A 74 2.18 -12.07 3.88
CA VAL A 74 2.36 -10.65 4.21
C VAL A 74 1.32 -10.17 5.20
N CYS A 75 1.69 -9.18 6.00
CA CYS A 75 0.80 -8.50 6.94
C CYS A 75 0.71 -7.00 6.66
N TRP A 76 -0.21 -6.32 7.33
CA TRP A 76 -0.44 -4.88 7.16
C TRP A 76 0.81 -4.03 7.33
N LYS A 77 1.65 -4.35 8.33
CA LYS A 77 2.86 -3.59 8.65
C LYS A 77 4.00 -3.78 7.65
N ASP A 78 3.89 -4.77 6.76
CA ASP A 78 4.87 -4.97 5.69
C ASP A 78 4.78 -3.88 4.61
N PHE A 79 3.70 -3.11 4.61
CA PHE A 79 3.48 -1.96 3.73
C PHE A 79 3.45 -0.68 4.57
N GLU A 80 4.55 0.04 4.64
CA GLU A 80 4.66 1.28 5.42
C GLU A 80 4.60 2.50 4.52
N THR A 81 3.69 3.44 4.82
CA THR A 81 3.65 4.74 4.16
C THR A 81 4.43 5.76 4.97
N ILE A 82 5.41 6.39 4.34
CA ILE A 82 6.14 7.51 4.90
C ILE A 82 5.94 8.76 4.02
N ASN A 83 6.08 9.92 4.61
CA ASN A 83 6.00 11.19 3.90
C ASN A 83 7.34 11.91 4.00
N ASP A 84 7.75 12.55 2.90
CA ASP A 84 8.90 13.45 2.92
C ASP A 84 8.54 14.81 3.56
N ASP A 85 9.52 15.71 3.64
CA ASP A 85 9.35 17.04 4.22
C ASP A 85 8.33 17.93 3.48
N GLN A 86 8.00 17.57 2.24
CA GLN A 86 6.99 18.25 1.44
C GLN A 86 5.62 17.54 1.50
N GLY A 87 5.49 16.51 2.34
CA GLY A 87 4.25 15.76 2.51
C GLY A 87 3.96 14.72 1.42
N ARG A 88 4.92 14.44 0.53
CA ARG A 88 4.73 13.45 -0.54
C ARG A 88 4.88 12.04 0.02
N PRO A 89 3.90 11.14 -0.23
CA PRO A 89 3.95 9.79 0.28
C PRO A 89 4.87 8.89 -0.55
N SER A 90 5.48 7.93 0.11
CA SER A 90 6.13 6.77 -0.50
C SER A 90 5.84 5.52 0.31
N ILE A 91 5.99 4.34 -0.32
CA ILE A 91 5.79 3.05 0.34
C ILE A 91 7.13 2.36 0.53
N ILE A 92 7.36 1.92 1.76
CA ILE A 92 8.46 1.01 2.11
C ILE A 92 7.87 -0.39 2.29
N LEU A 93 8.47 -1.37 1.64
CA LEU A 93 8.12 -2.78 1.79
C LEU A 93 9.05 -3.43 2.81
N HIS A 94 8.48 -4.05 3.85
CA HIS A 94 9.20 -4.82 4.85
C HIS A 94 8.91 -6.31 4.65
N ASN A 95 9.91 -7.17 4.92
CA ASN A 95 9.76 -8.63 4.85
C ASN A 95 9.24 -9.18 3.51
N ILE A 96 9.42 -8.43 2.44
CA ILE A 96 9.02 -8.78 1.08
C ILE A 96 10.26 -8.76 0.19
N ASN A 97 10.45 -9.79 -0.62
CA ASN A 97 11.56 -9.82 -1.57
C ASN A 97 11.34 -8.78 -2.68
N THR A 98 12.15 -7.75 -2.69
CA THR A 98 12.08 -6.63 -3.63
C THR A 98 13.06 -6.72 -4.80
N GLU A 99 13.80 -7.83 -4.95
CA GLU A 99 14.82 -7.95 -6.00
C GLU A 99 14.29 -7.70 -7.40
N LYS A 100 13.05 -8.14 -7.67
CA LYS A 100 12.39 -7.95 -8.97
C LYS A 100 11.73 -6.58 -9.14
N ILE A 101 11.67 -5.77 -8.09
CA ILE A 101 11.04 -4.45 -8.14
C ILE A 101 12.08 -3.42 -8.59
N GLU A 102 11.76 -2.68 -9.63
CA GLU A 102 12.55 -1.53 -10.09
C GLU A 102 12.15 -0.27 -9.34
N SER A 103 10.84 -0.03 -9.25
CA SER A 103 10.29 1.10 -8.51
C SER A 103 8.87 0.83 -8.05
N ILE A 104 8.47 1.53 -7.01
CA ILE A 104 7.12 1.57 -6.48
C ILE A 104 6.74 3.03 -6.23
N ASP A 105 5.54 3.40 -6.60
CA ASP A 105 5.01 4.73 -6.38
C ASP A 105 3.58 4.66 -5.86
N VAL A 106 3.17 5.68 -5.10
CA VAL A 106 1.86 5.77 -4.47
C VAL A 106 1.29 7.16 -4.59
N SER A 107 0.00 7.22 -4.85
CA SER A 107 -0.78 8.45 -4.75
C SER A 107 -1.93 8.23 -3.77
N ILE A 108 -2.13 9.17 -2.87
CA ILE A 108 -3.21 9.13 -1.86
C ILE A 108 -4.03 10.41 -1.99
N SER A 109 -5.34 10.25 -2.02
CA SER A 109 -6.28 11.37 -2.05
C SER A 109 -7.40 11.11 -1.08
N HIS A 110 -7.99 12.17 -0.56
CA HIS A 110 -9.16 12.06 0.30
C HIS A 110 -10.10 13.24 0.11
N CYS A 111 -11.35 13.02 0.43
CA CYS A 111 -12.36 14.03 0.55
C CYS A 111 -12.98 13.97 1.95
N LYS A 112 -14.14 14.54 2.14
CA LYS A 112 -14.81 14.53 3.45
C LYS A 112 -15.12 13.11 3.96
N GLU A 113 -15.51 12.20 3.07
CA GLU A 113 -16.05 10.88 3.44
C GLU A 113 -15.13 9.71 3.05
N TYR A 114 -14.28 9.87 2.04
CA TYR A 114 -13.50 8.78 1.47
C TYR A 114 -12.01 9.10 1.41
N ALA A 115 -11.20 8.07 1.55
CA ALA A 115 -9.80 8.06 1.17
C ALA A 115 -9.58 7.03 0.06
N ILE A 116 -8.74 7.39 -0.90
CA ILE A 116 -8.36 6.52 -2.03
C ILE A 116 -6.85 6.48 -2.13
N ALA A 117 -6.32 5.33 -2.53
CA ALA A 117 -4.91 5.18 -2.88
C ALA A 117 -4.74 4.40 -4.18
N ASN A 118 -3.74 4.79 -4.95
CA ASN A 118 -3.24 4.06 -6.10
C ASN A 118 -1.78 3.74 -5.89
N VAL A 119 -1.40 2.48 -6.14
CA VAL A 119 -0.01 2.03 -6.11
C VAL A 119 0.34 1.46 -7.47
N VAL A 120 1.49 1.85 -7.99
CA VAL A 120 2.07 1.34 -9.23
C VAL A 120 3.42 0.73 -8.94
N ILE A 121 3.66 -0.47 -9.43
CA ILE A 121 4.94 -1.16 -9.30
C ILE A 121 5.50 -1.46 -10.68
N LEU A 122 6.75 -1.05 -10.91
CA LEU A 122 7.53 -1.37 -12.08
C LEU A 122 8.50 -2.50 -11.73
N PHE A 123 8.49 -3.56 -12.53
CA PHE A 123 9.37 -4.72 -12.34
C PHE A 123 10.54 -4.69 -13.32
N LYS A 124 11.69 -5.11 -12.83
CA LYS A 124 12.92 -5.29 -13.61
C LYS A 124 12.72 -6.36 -14.69
N TRP A 125 13.43 -6.21 -15.80
CA TRP A 125 13.56 -7.25 -16.80
C TRP A 125 14.55 -8.32 -16.37
N TYR A 126 14.11 -9.58 -16.40
CA TYR A 126 15.02 -10.72 -16.29
C TYR A 126 15.06 -11.46 -17.63
N LYS A 127 16.26 -11.73 -18.15
CA LYS A 127 16.45 -12.47 -19.41
C LYS A 127 15.80 -13.87 -19.39
N ASN A 128 15.59 -14.45 -18.20
CA ASN A 128 14.99 -15.77 -18.03
C ASN A 128 13.46 -15.75 -18.14
N ASP A 129 12.81 -14.61 -17.98
CA ASP A 129 11.35 -14.50 -18.10
C ASP A 129 10.86 -14.64 -19.54
N ILE A 130 11.76 -14.43 -20.52
CA ILE A 130 11.45 -14.63 -21.95
C ILE A 130 11.22 -16.12 -22.27
N LYS A 131 11.89 -17.03 -21.53
CA LYS A 131 11.80 -18.49 -21.76
C LYS A 131 10.59 -19.14 -21.07
N SER A 132 10.02 -18.50 -20.03
CA SER A 132 8.94 -19.08 -19.22
C SER A 132 7.51 -18.86 -19.76
N GLY A 133 7.35 -18.16 -20.87
CA GLY A 133 6.03 -17.88 -21.45
C GLY A 133 5.17 -16.90 -20.64
N PHE A 134 5.68 -16.40 -19.50
CA PHE A 134 4.94 -15.52 -18.59
C PHE A 134 4.53 -14.18 -19.25
N PHE A 135 5.25 -13.74 -20.30
CA PHE A 135 4.97 -12.50 -21.02
C PHE A 135 4.22 -12.70 -22.37
N LYS A 136 4.05 -13.95 -22.84
CA LYS A 136 3.40 -14.19 -24.14
C LYS A 136 1.91 -13.82 -24.18
N ASN A 137 1.25 -13.77 -23.04
CA ASN A 137 -0.21 -13.57 -22.98
C ASN A 137 -0.67 -12.11 -22.78
N GLN A 138 0.25 -11.13 -22.69
CA GLN A 138 -0.12 -9.73 -22.47
C GLN A 138 0.06 -8.80 -23.70
N ILE A 139 0.61 -9.32 -24.81
CA ILE A 139 0.88 -8.50 -26.01
C ILE A 139 -0.16 -8.68 -27.12
N TYR A 140 -1.05 -9.67 -27.00
CA TYR A 140 -2.02 -10.02 -28.03
C TYR A 140 -3.45 -10.22 -27.49
N ASN A 141 -3.99 -9.20 -26.81
CA ASN A 141 -5.44 -9.04 -26.64
C ASN A 141 -5.79 -7.57 -26.71
#